data_bea41f7e83e94ff77b8d96ac05602dc0
#
_entry.id   bea41f7e83e94ff77b8d96ac05602dc0
#
_cell.length_a   1.000
_cell.length_b   1.000
_cell.length_c   1.000
_cell.angle_alpha   90.00
_cell.angle_beta   90.00
_cell.angle_gamma   90.00
#
_symmetry.space_group_name_H-M   'P 1'
#
loop_
_entity.id
_entity.type
_entity.pdbx_description
1 polymer ?
#
loop_
_entity_poly.entity_id
_entity_poly.type
_entity_poly.pdbx_seq_one_letter_code
_entity_poly.pdbx_strand_id
1 'polypeptide(L)'
;MPCNSLIDVATTTSTSVLANGVIPFSTIVRRRGREIGQAGSAVAISDCGSNFYLVNVTATFTAPVAGDVTLTLQQNGSAVIGGTASTTITTATTETRSLSFSAIVRTYNSQSIVDVLTLVNSGVAITLSNVAMSVIKL
;
A
#
# COMPACT_ATOMS: atom_id res chain seq x y z
N MET A 1 -11.69 5.43 -26.07
CA MET A 1 -12.48 5.31 -24.82
C MET A 1 -11.54 5.31 -23.64
N PRO A 2 -11.51 6.33 -22.82
CA PRO A 2 -10.67 6.31 -21.64
C PRO A 2 -11.23 5.27 -20.66
N CYS A 3 -10.40 4.34 -20.28
CA CYS A 3 -10.75 3.36 -19.25
C CYS A 3 -10.30 3.90 -17.91
N ASN A 4 -11.25 4.21 -17.08
CA ASN A 4 -10.94 4.59 -15.71
C ASN A 4 -10.71 3.32 -14.89
N SER A 5 -9.46 3.01 -14.64
CA SER A 5 -9.10 1.85 -13.86
C SER A 5 -8.94 2.23 -12.41
N LEU A 6 -9.44 1.41 -11.54
CA LEU A 6 -9.23 1.56 -10.10
C LEU A 6 -9.24 0.21 -9.41
N ILE A 7 -8.52 0.13 -8.31
CA ILE A 7 -8.64 -0.97 -7.37
C ILE A 7 -8.57 -0.39 -5.95
N ASP A 8 -9.37 -0.96 -5.08
CA ASP A 8 -9.40 -0.63 -3.66
C ASP A 8 -9.22 -1.94 -2.90
N VAL A 9 -8.10 -2.09 -2.24
CA VAL A 9 -7.76 -3.29 -1.49
C VAL A 9 -7.67 -2.96 -0.01
N ALA A 10 -8.02 -3.91 0.83
CA ALA A 10 -8.05 -3.68 2.27
C ALA A 10 -7.78 -4.97 3.05
N THR A 11 -7.37 -4.80 4.29
CA THR A 11 -7.35 -5.84 5.30
C THR A 11 -7.99 -5.26 6.55
N THR A 12 -9.06 -5.87 7.02
CA THR A 12 -9.84 -5.38 8.16
C THR A 12 -9.75 -6.29 9.38
N THR A 13 -9.06 -7.41 9.25
CA THR A 13 -8.81 -8.31 10.38
C THR A 13 -7.47 -7.99 11.02
N SER A 14 -7.37 -8.22 12.33
CA SER A 14 -6.12 -8.00 13.06
C SER A 14 -4.98 -8.83 12.44
N THR A 15 -3.90 -8.18 12.06
CA THR A 15 -2.80 -8.81 11.35
C THR A 15 -1.47 -8.28 11.89
N SER A 16 -0.56 -9.20 12.24
CA SER A 16 0.78 -8.84 12.67
C SER A 16 1.69 -8.68 11.46
N VAL A 17 2.47 -7.59 11.44
CA VAL A 17 3.46 -7.33 10.40
C VAL A 17 4.81 -7.10 11.07
N LEU A 18 5.80 -7.89 10.70
CA LEU A 18 7.15 -7.77 11.24
C LEU A 18 7.84 -6.50 10.72
N ALA A 19 8.91 -6.10 11.40
CA ALA A 19 9.77 -5.05 10.88
C ALA A 19 10.29 -5.46 9.49
N ASN A 20 10.29 -4.52 8.56
CA ASN A 20 10.63 -4.72 7.15
C ASN A 20 9.67 -5.69 6.40
N GLY A 21 8.51 -5.95 6.98
CA GLY A 21 7.51 -6.82 6.37
C GLY A 21 6.61 -6.09 5.40
N VAL A 22 6.09 -6.84 4.43
CA VAL A 22 5.10 -6.35 3.48
C VAL A 22 3.72 -6.37 4.13
N ILE A 23 2.99 -5.27 3.99
CA ILE A 23 1.62 -5.19 4.49
C ILE A 23 0.72 -6.07 3.62
N PRO A 24 0.00 -7.04 4.19
CA PRO A 24 -0.90 -7.89 3.41
C PRO A 24 -2.22 -7.18 3.12
N PHE A 25 -2.70 -7.32 1.90
CA PHE A 25 -4.04 -6.90 1.51
C PHE A 25 -4.84 -8.16 1.15
N SER A 26 -5.84 -8.47 1.93
CA SER A 26 -6.57 -9.74 1.83
C SER A 26 -7.85 -9.66 1.01
N THR A 27 -8.37 -8.46 0.78
CA THR A 27 -9.69 -8.28 0.17
C THR A 27 -9.64 -7.19 -0.90
N ILE A 28 -10.23 -7.49 -2.06
CA ILE A 28 -10.54 -6.47 -3.05
C ILE A 28 -11.92 -5.93 -2.70
N VAL A 29 -11.99 -4.64 -2.36
CA VAL A 29 -13.25 -3.98 -2.03
C VAL A 29 -13.97 -3.57 -3.31
N ARG A 30 -13.22 -2.95 -4.23
CA ARG A 30 -13.73 -2.50 -5.52
C ARG A 30 -12.65 -2.64 -6.57
N ARG A 31 -13.07 -2.94 -7.78
CA ARG A 31 -12.16 -3.04 -8.91
C ARG A 31 -12.86 -2.63 -10.19
N ARG A 32 -12.15 -1.88 -11.01
CA ARG A 32 -12.62 -1.49 -12.33
C ARG A 32 -11.45 -1.53 -13.32
N GLY A 33 -11.64 -2.18 -14.44
CA GLY A 33 -10.61 -2.32 -15.46
C GLY A 33 -9.87 -3.65 -15.36
N ARG A 34 -9.29 -4.08 -16.48
CA ARG A 34 -8.57 -5.35 -16.56
C ARG A 34 -7.08 -5.19 -16.28
N GLU A 35 -6.54 -3.99 -16.48
CA GLU A 35 -5.12 -3.71 -16.36
C GLU A 35 -4.66 -3.56 -14.91
N ILE A 36 -5.57 -3.58 -13.96
CA ILE A 36 -5.24 -3.45 -12.56
C ILE A 36 -5.86 -4.61 -11.76
N GLY A 37 -5.09 -5.22 -10.90
CA GLY A 37 -5.55 -6.35 -10.09
C GLY A 37 -4.72 -6.55 -8.86
N GLN A 38 -5.06 -7.55 -8.07
CA GLN A 38 -4.33 -7.95 -6.87
C GLN A 38 -3.48 -9.18 -7.19
N ALA A 39 -2.22 -9.14 -6.77
CA ALA A 39 -1.29 -10.25 -6.87
C ALA A 39 -0.68 -10.50 -5.50
N GLY A 40 -1.23 -11.44 -4.75
CA GLY A 40 -0.82 -11.69 -3.37
C GLY A 40 -1.08 -10.47 -2.49
N SER A 41 -0.03 -9.96 -1.85
CA SER A 41 -0.11 -8.74 -1.02
C SER A 41 0.14 -7.46 -1.82
N ALA A 42 0.16 -7.54 -3.15
CA ALA A 42 0.51 -6.43 -4.02
C ALA A 42 -0.65 -6.05 -4.93
N VAL A 43 -0.62 -4.82 -5.41
CA VAL A 43 -1.45 -4.38 -6.53
C VAL A 43 -0.60 -4.46 -7.78
N ALA A 44 -1.12 -5.14 -8.81
CA ALA A 44 -0.43 -5.32 -10.07
C ALA A 44 -1.09 -4.47 -11.16
N ILE A 45 -0.28 -3.72 -11.88
CA ILE A 45 -0.74 -2.88 -12.99
C ILE A 45 -0.07 -3.37 -14.26
N SER A 46 -0.88 -3.86 -15.20
CA SER A 46 -0.40 -4.38 -16.49
C SER A 46 -0.79 -3.48 -17.66
N ASP A 47 -0.90 -2.21 -17.40
CA ASP A 47 -1.28 -1.22 -18.39
C ASP A 47 -0.20 -1.03 -19.47
N CYS A 48 -0.61 -0.75 -20.69
CA CYS A 48 0.31 -0.47 -21.78
C CYS A 48 0.68 1.01 -21.80
N GLY A 49 1.97 1.29 -22.01
CA GLY A 49 2.47 2.65 -22.12
C GLY A 49 2.74 3.31 -20.79
N SER A 50 2.85 4.63 -20.83
CA SER A 50 3.20 5.44 -19.66
C SER A 50 1.94 6.11 -19.13
N ASN A 51 1.53 5.78 -17.93
CA ASN A 51 0.33 6.30 -17.28
C ASN A 51 0.62 6.70 -15.85
N PHE A 52 -0.24 7.55 -15.29
CA PHE A 52 -0.14 8.00 -13.91
C PHE A 52 -1.29 7.44 -13.10
N TYR A 53 -0.99 7.03 -11.88
CA TYR A 53 -1.97 6.51 -10.94
C TYR A 53 -1.85 7.24 -9.62
N LEU A 54 -2.98 7.60 -9.02
CA LEU A 54 -3.05 8.14 -7.67
C LEU A 54 -3.21 6.99 -6.70
N VAL A 55 -2.32 6.92 -5.71
CA VAL A 55 -2.37 5.91 -4.65
C VAL A 55 -2.67 6.60 -3.34
N ASN A 56 -3.73 6.17 -2.67
CA ASN A 56 -4.10 6.62 -1.33
C ASN A 56 -3.97 5.46 -0.37
N VAL A 57 -3.30 5.69 0.76
CA VAL A 57 -3.06 4.67 1.77
C VAL A 57 -3.56 5.18 3.12
N THR A 58 -4.29 4.34 3.83
CA THR A 58 -4.66 4.56 5.24
C THR A 58 -4.38 3.30 6.03
N ALA A 59 -3.86 3.46 7.23
CA ALA A 59 -3.57 2.33 8.11
C ALA A 59 -3.80 2.73 9.56
N THR A 60 -4.35 1.84 10.34
CA THR A 60 -4.54 1.99 11.78
C THR A 60 -3.94 0.77 12.47
N PHE A 61 -3.12 1.01 13.47
CA PHE A 61 -2.33 -0.06 14.08
C PHE A 61 -1.93 0.26 15.51
N THR A 62 -1.53 -0.78 16.22
CA THR A 62 -0.77 -0.71 17.49
C THR A 62 0.59 -1.37 17.25
N ALA A 63 1.50 -1.24 18.18
CA ALA A 63 2.78 -1.93 18.10
C ALA A 63 3.09 -2.66 19.42
N PRO A 64 3.65 -3.89 19.37
CA PRO A 64 4.02 -4.62 20.56
C PRO A 64 5.19 -4.01 21.34
N VAL A 65 5.95 -3.13 20.67
CA VAL A 65 7.06 -2.40 21.29
C VAL A 65 6.96 -0.92 20.89
N ALA A 66 7.47 -0.04 21.76
CA ALA A 66 7.57 1.37 21.42
C ALA A 66 8.63 1.60 20.35
N GLY A 67 8.44 2.58 19.51
CA GLY A 67 9.39 2.94 18.47
C GLY A 67 8.72 3.60 17.28
N ASP A 68 9.52 3.88 16.27
CA ASP A 68 9.05 4.51 15.06
C ASP A 68 8.43 3.48 14.11
N VAL A 69 7.31 3.85 13.52
CA VAL A 69 6.65 3.09 12.46
C VAL A 69 6.69 3.91 11.19
N THR A 70 7.22 3.32 10.12
CA THR A 70 7.32 3.97 8.82
C THR A 70 6.70 3.07 7.78
N LEU A 71 5.68 3.57 7.08
CA LEU A 71 5.07 2.87 5.96
C LEU A 71 5.56 3.51 4.66
N THR A 72 6.05 2.67 3.76
CA THR A 72 6.62 3.10 2.48
C THR A 72 5.94 2.37 1.34
N LEU A 73 5.43 3.12 0.38
CA LEU A 73 4.94 2.58 -0.88
C LEU A 73 6.14 2.26 -1.76
N GLN A 74 6.17 1.04 -2.31
CA GLN A 74 7.20 0.61 -3.23
C GLN A 74 6.59 0.24 -4.58
N GLN A 75 7.28 0.60 -5.63
CA GLN A 75 6.96 0.18 -6.99
C GLN A 75 8.11 -0.68 -7.49
N ASN A 76 7.81 -1.95 -7.79
CA ASN A 76 8.80 -2.93 -8.24
C ASN A 76 9.99 -3.06 -7.29
N GLY A 77 9.73 -2.96 -5.99
CA GLY A 77 10.75 -3.08 -4.96
C GLY A 77 11.51 -1.80 -4.63
N SER A 78 11.23 -0.70 -5.31
CA SER A 78 11.89 0.59 -5.06
C SER A 78 10.91 1.57 -4.43
N ALA A 79 11.38 2.35 -3.45
CA ALA A 79 10.54 3.33 -2.77
C ALA A 79 10.04 4.39 -3.75
N VAL A 80 8.75 4.71 -3.65
CA VAL A 80 8.13 5.79 -4.42
C VAL A 80 8.41 7.10 -3.70
N ILE A 81 8.91 8.08 -4.44
CA ILE A 81 9.19 9.40 -3.89
C ILE A 81 7.86 10.03 -3.43
N GLY A 82 7.82 10.47 -2.17
CA GLY A 82 6.60 11.01 -1.57
C GLY A 82 5.63 9.97 -1.02
N GLY A 83 5.95 8.69 -1.16
CA GLY A 83 5.10 7.58 -0.71
C GLY A 83 5.50 7.03 0.64
N THR A 84 5.81 7.89 1.61
CA THR A 84 6.27 7.47 2.94
C THR A 84 5.57 8.29 4.01
N ALA A 85 5.16 7.63 5.08
CA ALA A 85 4.62 8.29 6.27
C ALA A 85 5.16 7.60 7.51
N SER A 86 5.41 8.38 8.55
CA SER A 86 5.98 7.89 9.81
C SER A 86 5.23 8.42 11.01
N THR A 87 5.21 7.64 12.07
CA THR A 87 4.74 8.06 13.38
C THR A 87 5.55 7.34 14.45
N THR A 88 5.49 7.84 15.68
CA THR A 88 6.17 7.21 16.82
C THR A 88 5.14 6.67 17.79
N ILE A 89 5.32 5.42 18.20
CA ILE A 89 4.53 4.80 19.27
C ILE A 89 5.33 4.90 20.55
N THR A 90 4.75 5.56 21.55
CA THR A 90 5.40 5.75 22.85
C THR A 90 4.96 4.72 23.89
N THR A 91 3.75 4.16 23.75
CA THR A 91 3.21 3.15 24.66
C THR A 91 2.92 1.87 23.89
N ALA A 92 3.63 0.80 24.22
CA ALA A 92 3.43 -0.50 23.59
C ALA A 92 2.03 -1.05 23.85
N THR A 93 1.50 -1.78 22.88
CA THR A 93 0.25 -2.57 22.88
C THR A 93 -1.05 -1.78 23.00
N THR A 94 -1.09 -0.63 23.66
CA THR A 94 -2.34 0.11 23.91
C THR A 94 -2.49 1.37 23.07
N GLU A 95 -1.39 1.94 22.59
CA GLU A 95 -1.44 3.16 21.79
C GLU A 95 -1.82 2.85 20.35
N THR A 96 -2.94 3.39 19.91
CA THR A 96 -3.40 3.25 18.52
C THR A 96 -2.99 4.47 17.71
N ARG A 97 -2.36 4.24 16.59
CA ARG A 97 -1.97 5.31 15.65
C ARG A 97 -2.52 5.02 14.26
N SER A 98 -2.73 6.09 13.53
CA SER A 98 -3.15 6.03 12.14
C SER A 98 -2.19 6.81 11.28
N LEU A 99 -1.86 6.25 10.12
CA LEU A 99 -1.08 6.90 9.09
C LEU A 99 -1.89 6.95 7.81
N SER A 100 -1.81 8.07 7.11
CA SER A 100 -2.40 8.20 5.79
C SER A 100 -1.48 9.04 4.92
N PHE A 101 -1.39 8.65 3.66
CA PHE A 101 -0.64 9.42 2.67
C PHE A 101 -1.16 9.10 1.28
N SER A 102 -0.81 9.96 0.35
CA SER A 102 -1.07 9.72 -1.06
C SER A 102 0.16 10.03 -1.88
N ALA A 103 0.30 9.32 -2.99
CA ALA A 103 1.41 9.51 -3.91
C ALA A 103 0.93 9.26 -5.34
N ILE A 104 1.64 9.84 -6.30
CA ILE A 104 1.38 9.56 -7.70
C ILE A 104 2.51 8.67 -8.19
N VAL A 105 2.15 7.54 -8.78
CA VAL A 105 3.09 6.62 -9.40
C VAL A 105 2.95 6.67 -10.92
N ARG A 106 4.06 6.49 -11.61
CA ARG A 106 4.08 6.42 -13.05
C ARG A 106 4.42 5.00 -13.47
N THR A 107 3.64 4.47 -14.39
CA THR A 107 3.92 3.16 -14.98
C THR A 107 4.71 3.36 -16.29
N TYR A 108 5.64 2.45 -16.53
CA TYR A 108 6.50 2.49 -17.73
C TYR A 108 6.36 1.20 -18.51
N ASN A 109 5.18 0.64 -18.55
CA ASN A 109 5.01 -0.70 -19.08
C ASN A 109 5.27 -0.76 -20.58
N SER A 110 6.23 -1.58 -20.96
CA SER A 110 6.22 -2.25 -22.23
C SER A 110 5.40 -3.53 -22.08
N GLN A 111 4.94 -4.09 -23.16
CA GLN A 111 3.90 -5.10 -23.30
C GLN A 111 3.93 -6.31 -22.37
N SER A 112 5.03 -6.58 -21.69
CA SER A 112 5.18 -7.78 -20.86
C SER A 112 5.59 -7.49 -19.43
N ILE A 113 5.68 -6.23 -19.03
CA ILE A 113 6.14 -5.84 -17.71
C ILE A 113 4.94 -5.39 -16.89
N VAL A 114 4.79 -5.97 -15.72
CA VAL A 114 3.76 -5.59 -14.76
C VAL A 114 4.41 -4.74 -13.68
N ASP A 115 3.83 -3.57 -13.40
CA ASP A 115 4.25 -2.77 -12.25
C ASP A 115 3.55 -3.29 -11.01
N VAL A 116 4.32 -3.52 -9.96
CA VAL A 116 3.82 -4.10 -8.71
C VAL A 116 3.98 -3.06 -7.60
N LEU A 117 2.87 -2.73 -6.95
CA LEU A 117 2.83 -1.80 -5.83
C LEU A 117 2.66 -2.57 -4.54
N THR A 118 3.57 -2.36 -3.61
CA THR A 118 3.52 -2.95 -2.27
C THR A 118 3.65 -1.86 -1.23
N LEU A 119 3.10 -2.12 -0.05
CA LEU A 119 3.27 -1.27 1.12
C LEU A 119 4.15 -2.02 2.12
N VAL A 120 5.21 -1.39 2.58
CA VAL A 120 6.19 -2.02 3.46
C VAL A 120 6.28 -1.26 4.77
N ASN A 121 6.33 -1.99 5.89
CA ASN A 121 6.63 -1.43 7.20
C ASN A 121 8.14 -1.50 7.43
N SER A 122 8.82 -0.37 7.42
CA SER A 122 10.26 -0.30 7.66
C SER A 122 10.63 0.12 9.09
N GLY A 123 9.64 0.24 9.97
CA GLY A 123 9.86 0.53 11.39
C GLY A 123 9.79 -0.72 12.26
N VAL A 124 9.38 -0.52 13.53
CA VAL A 124 9.14 -1.64 14.45
C VAL A 124 7.96 -2.49 13.97
N ALA A 125 7.87 -3.72 14.46
CA ALA A 125 6.73 -4.58 14.16
C ALA A 125 5.42 -3.93 14.61
N ILE A 126 4.35 -4.14 13.88
CA ILE A 126 3.04 -3.57 14.17
C ILE A 126 1.96 -4.64 14.14
N THR A 127 0.84 -4.34 14.78
CA THR A 127 -0.39 -5.10 14.64
C THR A 127 -1.42 -4.20 13.98
N LEU A 128 -1.76 -4.52 12.74
CA LEU A 128 -2.76 -3.77 11.98
C LEU A 128 -4.16 -4.12 12.48
N SER A 129 -4.99 -3.10 12.66
CA SER A 129 -6.43 -3.29 12.83
C SER A 129 -7.18 -2.98 11.55
N ASN A 130 -6.63 -2.12 10.70
CA ASN A 130 -7.22 -1.78 9.43
C ASN A 130 -6.14 -1.18 8.52
N VAL A 131 -6.14 -1.59 7.28
CA VAL A 131 -5.31 -0.98 6.23
C VAL A 131 -6.08 -1.01 4.92
N ALA A 132 -5.98 0.07 4.16
CA ALA A 132 -6.60 0.16 2.86
C ALA A 132 -5.68 0.92 1.90
N MET A 133 -5.70 0.50 0.65
CA MET A 133 -4.97 1.17 -0.42
C MET A 133 -5.88 1.27 -1.64
N SER A 134 -6.04 2.48 -2.13
CA SER A 134 -6.80 2.75 -3.37
C SER A 134 -5.84 3.20 -4.45
N VAL A 135 -5.93 2.60 -5.61
CA VAL A 135 -5.11 2.94 -6.77
C VAL A 135 -6.04 3.32 -7.91
N ILE A 136 -5.92 4.55 -8.38
CA ILE A 136 -6.85 5.13 -9.35
C ILE A 136 -6.06 5.70 -10.52
N LYS A 137 -6.41 5.29 -11.72
CA LYS A 137 -5.78 5.82 -12.94
C LYS A 137 -6.24 7.27 -13.17
N LEU A 138 -5.26 8.12 -13.40
CA LEU A 138 -5.50 9.55 -13.68
C LEU A 138 -5.74 9.81 -15.17
#